data_16766431df5159f5bd4777a2ef03f685
#
_entry.id   16766431df5159f5bd4777a2ef03f685
#
_cell.length_a   1.000
_cell.length_b   1.000
_cell.length_c   1.000
_cell.angle_alpha   90.00
_cell.angle_beta   90.00
_cell.angle_gamma   90.00
#
_symmetry.space_group_name_H-M   'P 1'
#
loop_
_entity.id
_entity.type
_entity.pdbx_description
1 polymer ?
#
loop_
_entity_poly.entity_id
_entity_poly.type
_entity_poly.pdbx_seq_one_letter_code
_entity_poly.pdbx_strand_id
1 'polypeptide(L)'
;MYTFNFTDKAVLVIGGSSGIGNGIAQAFRACGADVYVWGTRKNAAEYSLEEGSNLTGLSYQRVDVADFDAVEGHVSAFAKLDVLVLAQGTVIYKRGEFSMPGFNRVMDINLNSLMACAVKYHDMLALSRGSLITISSTAAFHVTVGNPAYNASKAGAWALTRALAAAWANDGIRVNGIAPGLVETKLTKVTTNNPQRLNEALQRIPAGRLGTPQDIAGAALFLASPLAAYVVGHTIPVDGGLILA
;
A
#
# COMPACT_ATOMS: atom_id res chain seq x y z
N MET A 1 8.76 -25.75 9.43
CA MET A 1 7.71 -24.84 8.93
C MET A 1 8.30 -23.44 8.98
N TYR A 2 8.33 -22.70 7.86
CA TYR A 2 8.78 -21.31 7.87
C TYR A 2 7.69 -20.46 8.51
N THR A 3 8.01 -19.79 9.62
CA THR A 3 7.12 -18.82 10.28
C THR A 3 7.70 -17.43 10.07
N PHE A 4 6.83 -16.45 9.76
CA PHE A 4 7.24 -15.06 9.74
C PHE A 4 7.45 -14.56 11.16
N ASN A 5 8.62 -14.01 11.45
CA ASN A 5 8.95 -13.39 12.71
C ASN A 5 9.53 -11.99 12.46
N PHE A 6 8.87 -10.98 13.00
CA PHE A 6 9.26 -9.58 12.92
C PHE A 6 9.47 -8.96 14.32
N THR A 7 9.76 -9.79 15.32
CA THR A 7 10.13 -9.30 16.66
C THR A 7 11.31 -8.34 16.57
N ASP A 8 11.28 -7.25 17.31
CA ASP A 8 12.26 -6.14 17.31
C ASP A 8 12.40 -5.41 15.96
N LYS A 9 11.41 -5.57 15.07
CA LYS A 9 11.36 -4.87 13.79
C LYS A 9 10.39 -3.69 13.84
N ALA A 10 10.89 -2.50 13.46
CA ALA A 10 10.06 -1.32 13.25
C ALA A 10 9.46 -1.34 11.84
N VAL A 11 8.13 -1.28 11.76
CA VAL A 11 7.37 -1.30 10.51
C VAL A 11 6.50 -0.04 10.43
N LEU A 12 6.64 0.74 9.38
CA LEU A 12 5.75 1.87 9.09
C LEU A 12 4.85 1.53 7.91
N VAL A 13 3.53 1.62 8.12
CA VAL A 13 2.54 1.46 7.07
C VAL A 13 1.83 2.80 6.84
N ILE A 14 2.19 3.49 5.77
CA ILE A 14 1.53 4.73 5.35
C ILE A 14 0.21 4.37 4.67
N GLY A 15 -0.90 4.96 5.12
CA GLY A 15 -2.24 4.49 4.76
C GLY A 15 -2.67 3.24 5.55
N GLY A 16 -1.96 2.91 6.64
CA GLY A 16 -2.22 1.75 7.48
C GLY A 16 -3.46 1.84 8.39
N SER A 17 -4.19 2.93 8.33
CA SER A 17 -5.38 3.14 9.18
C SER A 17 -6.65 2.45 8.68
N SER A 18 -6.69 1.94 7.44
CA SER A 18 -7.87 1.26 6.89
C SER A 18 -7.54 0.33 5.71
N GLY A 19 -8.48 -0.54 5.35
CA GLY A 19 -8.43 -1.36 4.15
C GLY A 19 -7.17 -2.23 4.05
N ILE A 20 -6.54 -2.26 2.87
CA ILE A 20 -5.34 -3.07 2.60
C ILE A 20 -4.20 -2.71 3.56
N GLY A 21 -3.92 -1.42 3.73
CA GLY A 21 -2.85 -0.97 4.63
C GLY A 21 -3.07 -1.43 6.08
N ASN A 22 -4.32 -1.41 6.56
CA ASN A 22 -4.65 -1.89 7.90
C ASN A 22 -4.48 -3.42 8.03
N GLY A 23 -4.90 -4.19 7.02
CA GLY A 23 -4.67 -5.63 7.00
C GLY A 23 -3.18 -5.97 7.05
N ILE A 24 -2.35 -5.24 6.29
CA ILE A 24 -0.89 -5.39 6.32
C ILE A 24 -0.33 -5.03 7.70
N ALA A 25 -0.73 -3.89 8.28
CA ALA A 25 -0.28 -3.45 9.59
C ALA A 25 -0.59 -4.47 10.69
N GLN A 26 -1.82 -5.01 10.72
CA GLN A 26 -2.21 -6.03 11.68
C GLN A 26 -1.46 -7.36 11.48
N ALA A 27 -1.15 -7.73 10.25
CA ALA A 27 -0.36 -8.93 9.96
C ALA A 27 1.08 -8.81 10.47
N PHE A 28 1.75 -7.67 10.26
CA PHE A 28 3.07 -7.42 10.83
C PHE A 28 3.05 -7.42 12.36
N ARG A 29 2.03 -6.78 12.97
CA ARG A 29 1.84 -6.81 14.43
C ARG A 29 1.66 -8.24 14.95
N ALA A 30 0.84 -9.05 14.29
CA ALA A 30 0.63 -10.46 14.66
C ALA A 30 1.92 -11.30 14.55
N CYS A 31 2.88 -10.87 13.72
CA CYS A 31 4.20 -11.46 13.58
C CYS A 31 5.25 -10.84 14.54
N GLY A 32 4.85 -10.01 15.51
CA GLY A 32 5.71 -9.48 16.58
C GLY A 32 6.37 -8.13 16.29
N ALA A 33 6.02 -7.45 15.19
CA ALA A 33 6.59 -6.15 14.87
C ALA A 33 6.04 -5.01 15.73
N ASP A 34 6.86 -3.97 15.93
CA ASP A 34 6.42 -2.65 16.38
C ASP A 34 5.88 -1.88 15.17
N VAL A 35 4.57 -1.69 15.12
CA VAL A 35 3.90 -1.17 13.92
C VAL A 35 3.36 0.23 14.13
N TYR A 36 3.82 1.12 13.25
CA TYR A 36 3.41 2.51 13.15
C TYR A 36 2.54 2.70 11.91
N VAL A 37 1.48 3.49 12.03
CA VAL A 37 0.58 3.74 10.90
C VAL A 37 0.24 5.21 10.76
N TRP A 38 0.20 5.68 9.51
CA TRP A 38 -0.29 7.01 9.18
C TRP A 38 -1.69 6.96 8.61
N GLY A 39 -2.47 7.99 8.94
CA GLY A 39 -3.81 8.22 8.39
C GLY A 39 -4.19 9.69 8.51
N THR A 40 -5.38 10.07 8.02
CA THR A 40 -5.79 11.47 7.88
C THR A 40 -6.76 11.95 8.96
N ARG A 41 -7.41 11.05 9.73
CA ARG A 41 -8.33 11.42 10.80
C ARG A 41 -7.56 11.99 12.00
N LYS A 42 -8.23 12.79 12.82
CA LYS A 42 -7.60 13.51 13.93
C LYS A 42 -6.92 12.58 14.94
N ASN A 43 -7.56 11.44 15.25
CA ASN A 43 -7.03 10.46 16.19
C ASN A 43 -7.50 9.03 15.85
N ALA A 44 -6.91 8.03 16.52
CA ALA A 44 -7.21 6.62 16.28
C ALA A 44 -8.66 6.24 16.62
N ALA A 45 -9.29 6.91 17.60
CA ALA A 45 -10.66 6.60 18.04
C ALA A 45 -11.73 6.94 17.00
N GLU A 46 -11.40 7.73 15.97
CA GLU A 46 -12.30 8.03 14.86
C GLU A 46 -12.38 6.89 13.82
N TYR A 47 -11.59 5.84 13.97
CA TYR A 47 -11.63 4.65 13.13
C TYR A 47 -12.37 3.52 13.86
N SER A 48 -13.19 2.75 13.14
CA SER A 48 -13.95 1.66 13.70
C SER A 48 -13.77 0.34 12.96
N LEU A 49 -13.98 -0.76 13.67
CA LEU A 49 -13.96 -2.11 13.09
C LEU A 49 -15.04 -2.27 11.99
N GLU A 50 -16.22 -1.68 12.18
CA GLU A 50 -17.32 -1.71 11.20
C GLU A 50 -16.93 -1.07 9.86
N GLU A 51 -15.99 -0.13 9.91
CA GLU A 51 -15.41 0.49 8.72
C GLU A 51 -14.21 -0.26 8.14
N GLY A 52 -13.86 -1.44 8.67
CA GLY A 52 -12.70 -2.22 8.27
C GLY A 52 -11.37 -1.60 8.71
N SER A 53 -11.37 -0.95 9.90
CA SER A 53 -10.19 -0.30 10.47
C SER A 53 -9.96 -0.81 11.89
N ASN A 54 -8.91 -1.59 12.11
CA ASN A 54 -8.49 -2.05 13.43
C ASN A 54 -7.16 -1.39 13.80
N LEU A 55 -7.18 -0.45 14.74
CA LEU A 55 -5.97 0.23 15.21
C LEU A 55 -5.46 -0.31 16.56
N THR A 56 -6.05 -1.40 17.07
CA THR A 56 -5.62 -2.02 18.32
C THR A 56 -4.17 -2.47 18.21
N GLY A 57 -3.33 -1.98 19.12
CA GLY A 57 -1.90 -2.31 19.19
C GLY A 57 -1.04 -1.71 18.07
N LEU A 58 -1.56 -0.73 17.33
CA LEU A 58 -0.82 0.04 16.34
C LEU A 58 -0.55 1.46 16.87
N SER A 59 0.63 2.00 16.60
CA SER A 59 0.99 3.39 16.91
C SER A 59 0.49 4.30 15.79
N TYR A 60 -0.63 4.98 16.01
CA TYR A 60 -1.26 5.85 15.01
C TYR A 60 -0.69 7.28 15.04
N GLN A 61 -0.45 7.85 13.87
CA GLN A 61 -0.12 9.26 13.70
C GLN A 61 -0.93 9.87 12.55
N ARG A 62 -1.39 11.11 12.75
CA ARG A 62 -2.07 11.86 11.71
C ARG A 62 -1.05 12.53 10.80
N VAL A 63 -0.99 12.10 9.54
CA VAL A 63 -0.20 12.75 8.48
C VAL A 63 -1.02 12.71 7.18
N ASP A 64 -1.26 13.87 6.57
CA ASP A 64 -1.79 13.93 5.19
C ASP A 64 -0.61 13.88 4.22
N VAL A 65 -0.49 12.81 3.49
CA VAL A 65 0.60 12.58 2.53
C VAL A 65 0.53 13.48 1.29
N ALA A 66 -0.55 14.22 1.09
CA ALA A 66 -0.64 15.24 0.04
C ALA A 66 -0.05 16.60 0.49
N ASP A 67 0.27 16.74 1.76
CA ASP A 67 1.05 17.83 2.33
C ASP A 67 2.50 17.37 2.45
N PHE A 68 3.33 17.70 1.46
CA PHE A 68 4.71 17.23 1.40
C PHE A 68 5.59 17.89 2.48
N ASP A 69 5.27 19.09 2.90
CA ASP A 69 5.97 19.77 4.02
C ASP A 69 5.68 19.05 5.34
N ALA A 70 4.43 18.60 5.53
CA ALA A 70 4.06 17.78 6.68
C ALA A 70 4.73 16.40 6.66
N VAL A 71 4.92 15.81 5.48
CA VAL A 71 5.69 14.56 5.33
C VAL A 71 7.14 14.80 5.69
N GLU A 72 7.79 15.82 5.13
CA GLU A 72 9.21 16.12 5.36
C GLU A 72 9.47 16.48 6.84
N GLY A 73 8.67 17.36 7.41
CA GLY A 73 8.81 17.83 8.79
C GLY A 73 8.40 16.83 9.87
N HIS A 74 7.80 15.69 9.50
CA HIS A 74 7.33 14.71 10.47
C HIS A 74 8.48 14.10 11.28
N VAL A 75 8.36 14.10 12.61
CA VAL A 75 9.32 13.46 13.52
C VAL A 75 8.85 12.02 13.82
N SER A 76 9.66 11.05 13.43
CA SER A 76 9.37 9.65 13.64
C SER A 76 9.57 9.22 15.08
N ALA A 77 8.72 8.31 15.57
CA ALA A 77 8.82 7.73 16.92
C ALA A 77 9.86 6.59 17.02
N PHE A 78 10.58 6.31 15.94
CA PHE A 78 11.59 5.24 15.83
C PHE A 78 12.90 5.80 15.24
N ALA A 79 14.03 5.22 15.64
CA ALA A 79 15.37 5.64 15.19
C ALA A 79 15.85 4.86 13.94
N LYS A 80 15.30 3.68 13.68
CA LYS A 80 15.57 2.87 12.49
C LYS A 80 14.25 2.35 11.94
N LEU A 81 14.21 2.01 10.67
CA LEU A 81 13.04 1.45 10.03
C LEU A 81 13.41 0.17 9.26
N ASP A 82 12.85 -0.96 9.65
CA ASP A 82 13.13 -2.24 8.98
C ASP A 82 12.21 -2.45 7.77
N VAL A 83 10.95 -1.98 7.83
CA VAL A 83 10.00 -2.10 6.73
C VAL A 83 9.19 -0.82 6.55
N LEU A 84 9.15 -0.32 5.33
CA LEU A 84 8.25 0.77 4.90
C LEU A 84 7.24 0.23 3.91
N VAL A 85 5.94 0.35 4.23
CA VAL A 85 4.86 0.01 3.31
C VAL A 85 4.12 1.27 2.89
N LEU A 86 4.11 1.55 1.59
CA LEU A 86 3.43 2.70 1.00
C LEU A 86 2.07 2.24 0.46
N ALA A 87 1.05 2.22 1.34
CA ALA A 87 -0.29 1.72 1.05
C ALA A 87 -1.33 2.84 0.89
N GLN A 88 -0.90 4.10 0.90
CA GLN A 88 -1.78 5.23 0.66
C GLN A 88 -2.31 5.22 -0.77
N GLY A 89 -3.55 5.68 -0.93
CA GLY A 89 -4.15 5.81 -2.24
C GLY A 89 -5.56 6.34 -2.20
N THR A 90 -5.96 6.96 -3.31
CA THR A 90 -7.31 7.48 -3.53
C THR A 90 -7.75 7.26 -4.96
N VAL A 91 -9.03 7.38 -5.21
CA VAL A 91 -9.69 7.40 -6.52
C VAL A 91 -10.81 8.43 -6.46
N ILE A 92 -11.00 9.20 -7.53
CA ILE A 92 -12.09 10.17 -7.63
C ILE A 92 -13.08 9.69 -8.69
N TYR A 93 -14.21 9.18 -8.21
CA TYR A 93 -15.27 8.64 -9.07
C TYR A 93 -16.08 9.72 -9.80
N LYS A 94 -17.09 9.30 -10.56
CA LYS A 94 -18.02 10.16 -11.31
C LYS A 94 -17.31 11.10 -12.28
N ARG A 95 -16.29 10.60 -12.99
CA ARG A 95 -15.45 11.33 -13.95
C ARG A 95 -14.69 12.53 -13.33
N GLY A 96 -14.55 12.60 -12.01
CA GLY A 96 -13.82 13.69 -11.35
C GLY A 96 -12.34 13.76 -11.71
N GLU A 97 -11.74 12.63 -12.14
CA GLU A 97 -10.35 12.57 -12.60
C GLU A 97 -10.12 13.13 -14.01
N PHE A 98 -11.18 13.48 -14.75
CA PHE A 98 -11.06 14.17 -16.05
C PHE A 98 -10.93 15.70 -15.92
N SER A 99 -10.86 16.22 -14.70
CA SER A 99 -10.47 17.60 -14.42
C SER A 99 -9.03 17.64 -13.94
N MET A 100 -8.27 18.68 -14.29
CA MET A 100 -6.88 18.81 -13.84
C MET A 100 -6.74 18.85 -12.30
N PRO A 101 -7.62 19.52 -11.52
CA PRO A 101 -7.57 19.44 -10.05
C PRO A 101 -7.78 18.01 -9.53
N GLY A 102 -8.73 17.25 -10.09
CA GLY A 102 -8.97 15.86 -9.71
C GLY A 102 -7.83 14.95 -10.12
N PHE A 103 -7.29 15.12 -11.33
CA PHE A 103 -6.13 14.39 -11.81
C PHE A 103 -4.92 14.62 -10.90
N ASN A 104 -4.55 15.87 -10.65
CA ASN A 104 -3.41 16.22 -9.81
C ASN A 104 -3.58 15.67 -8.38
N ARG A 105 -4.77 15.79 -7.77
CA ARG A 105 -5.02 15.25 -6.43
C ARG A 105 -4.75 13.75 -6.34
N VAL A 106 -5.15 12.98 -7.36
CA VAL A 106 -4.88 11.53 -7.40
C VAL A 106 -3.39 11.27 -7.61
N MET A 107 -2.72 12.00 -8.50
CA MET A 107 -1.28 11.88 -8.72
C MET A 107 -0.49 12.21 -7.46
N ASP A 108 -0.83 13.26 -6.75
CA ASP A 108 -0.13 13.70 -5.53
C ASP A 108 -0.23 12.63 -4.43
N ILE A 109 -1.42 12.05 -4.21
CA ILE A 109 -1.61 11.02 -3.19
C ILE A 109 -1.04 9.67 -3.61
N ASN A 110 -1.25 9.23 -4.87
CA ASN A 110 -0.94 7.87 -5.28
C ASN A 110 0.46 7.67 -5.81
N LEU A 111 1.15 8.75 -6.23
CA LEU A 111 2.48 8.67 -6.84
C LEU A 111 3.48 9.61 -6.20
N ASN A 112 3.22 10.93 -6.19
CA ASN A 112 4.19 11.90 -5.70
C ASN A 112 4.50 11.68 -4.21
N SER A 113 3.49 11.34 -3.41
CA SER A 113 3.67 11.01 -2.01
C SER A 113 4.50 9.73 -1.78
N LEU A 114 4.46 8.76 -2.72
CA LEU A 114 5.30 7.56 -2.60
C LEU A 114 6.78 7.97 -2.64
N MET A 115 7.14 8.84 -3.59
CA MET A 115 8.52 9.34 -3.70
C MET A 115 8.90 10.15 -2.47
N ALA A 116 8.06 11.10 -2.02
CA ALA A 116 8.32 11.92 -0.84
C ALA A 116 8.57 11.07 0.42
N CYS A 117 7.71 10.08 0.67
CA CYS A 117 7.86 9.17 1.81
C CYS A 117 9.08 8.25 1.67
N ALA A 118 9.36 7.77 0.46
CA ALA A 118 10.50 6.90 0.20
C ALA A 118 11.83 7.62 0.47
N VAL A 119 11.98 8.85 -0.02
CA VAL A 119 13.18 9.70 0.23
C VAL A 119 13.32 10.00 1.71
N LYS A 120 12.24 10.40 2.39
CA LYS A 120 12.27 10.69 3.82
C LYS A 120 12.84 9.55 4.66
N TYR A 121 12.50 8.32 4.33
CA TYR A 121 12.88 7.15 5.12
C TYR A 121 14.07 6.37 4.56
N HIS A 122 14.72 6.87 3.49
CA HIS A 122 15.85 6.22 2.84
C HIS A 122 16.96 5.85 3.83
N ASP A 123 17.48 6.80 4.59
CA ASP A 123 18.62 6.57 5.48
C ASP A 123 18.30 5.58 6.61
N MET A 124 17.06 5.62 7.14
CA MET A 124 16.63 4.67 8.16
C MET A 124 16.50 3.24 7.60
N LEU A 125 16.05 3.10 6.33
CA LEU A 125 16.00 1.82 5.63
C LEU A 125 17.39 1.32 5.28
N ALA A 126 18.31 2.20 4.83
CA ALA A 126 19.70 1.85 4.55
C ALA A 126 20.41 1.35 5.81
N LEU A 127 20.23 2.04 6.95
CA LEU A 127 20.80 1.64 8.23
C LEU A 127 20.37 0.22 8.66
N SER A 128 19.14 -0.17 8.37
CA SER A 128 18.59 -1.49 8.72
C SER A 128 18.77 -2.53 7.60
N ARG A 129 19.22 -2.12 6.40
CA ARG A 129 19.18 -2.92 5.15
C ARG A 129 17.75 -3.42 4.91
N GLY A 130 16.80 -2.52 5.03
CA GLY A 130 15.38 -2.78 5.14
C GLY A 130 14.67 -3.08 3.83
N SER A 131 13.35 -3.12 3.91
CA SER A 131 12.46 -3.39 2.77
C SER A 131 11.45 -2.27 2.58
N LEU A 132 11.35 -1.74 1.35
CA LEU A 132 10.29 -0.83 0.93
C LEU A 132 9.29 -1.59 0.06
N ILE A 133 8.00 -1.49 0.38
CA ILE A 133 6.92 -2.15 -0.36
C ILE A 133 5.92 -1.10 -0.81
N THR A 134 5.72 -0.97 -2.13
CA THR A 134 4.70 -0.09 -2.70
C THR A 134 3.42 -0.87 -2.99
N ILE A 135 2.26 -0.24 -2.78
CA ILE A 135 0.98 -0.82 -3.21
C ILE A 135 0.54 -0.15 -4.50
N SER A 136 0.80 -0.85 -5.61
CA SER A 136 0.30 -0.51 -6.95
C SER A 136 -1.15 -0.99 -7.12
N SER A 137 -1.50 -1.55 -8.26
CA SER A 137 -2.80 -2.15 -8.57
C SER A 137 -2.68 -2.95 -9.88
N THR A 138 -3.58 -3.89 -10.12
CA THR A 138 -3.78 -4.45 -11.46
C THR A 138 -4.11 -3.37 -12.50
N ALA A 139 -4.65 -2.21 -12.08
CA ALA A 139 -4.86 -1.03 -12.92
C ALA A 139 -3.57 -0.43 -13.52
N ALA A 140 -2.40 -0.87 -13.08
CA ALA A 140 -1.12 -0.57 -13.73
C ALA A 140 -0.91 -1.35 -15.04
N PHE A 141 -1.60 -2.48 -15.21
CA PHE A 141 -1.41 -3.42 -16.32
C PHE A 141 -2.61 -3.49 -17.27
N HIS A 142 -3.80 -3.12 -16.81
CA HIS A 142 -5.02 -3.06 -17.62
C HIS A 142 -5.80 -1.77 -17.34
N VAL A 143 -6.67 -1.39 -18.26
CA VAL A 143 -7.42 -0.13 -18.17
C VAL A 143 -8.61 -0.28 -17.21
N THR A 144 -8.72 0.64 -16.26
CA THR A 144 -9.93 0.89 -15.47
C THR A 144 -10.67 2.08 -16.10
N VAL A 145 -11.76 1.81 -16.80
CA VAL A 145 -12.53 2.85 -17.51
C VAL A 145 -13.06 3.88 -16.51
N GLY A 146 -12.82 5.16 -16.81
CA GLY A 146 -13.32 6.28 -15.99
C GLY A 146 -12.35 6.84 -14.97
N ASN A 147 -11.17 6.23 -14.76
CA ASN A 147 -10.19 6.65 -13.76
C ASN A 147 -8.78 6.85 -14.36
N PRO A 148 -8.57 7.85 -15.24
CA PRO A 148 -7.30 8.04 -15.94
C PRO A 148 -6.13 8.37 -15.01
N ALA A 149 -6.36 9.18 -13.98
CA ALA A 149 -5.32 9.52 -13.01
C ALA A 149 -4.95 8.32 -12.14
N TYR A 150 -5.95 7.52 -11.73
CA TYR A 150 -5.69 6.30 -10.97
C TYR A 150 -4.83 5.32 -11.78
N ASN A 151 -5.19 5.04 -13.04
CA ASN A 151 -4.39 4.17 -13.92
C ASN A 151 -2.97 4.70 -14.07
N ALA A 152 -2.81 5.98 -14.42
CA ALA A 152 -1.50 6.62 -14.59
C ALA A 152 -0.67 6.55 -13.30
N SER A 153 -1.27 6.85 -12.14
CA SER A 153 -0.58 6.83 -10.85
C SER A 153 -0.13 5.42 -10.45
N LYS A 154 -0.95 4.39 -10.72
CA LYS A 154 -0.60 3.00 -10.37
C LYS A 154 0.43 2.40 -11.31
N ALA A 155 0.42 2.77 -12.60
CA ALA A 155 1.49 2.49 -13.54
C ALA A 155 2.80 3.22 -13.13
N GLY A 156 2.69 4.49 -12.72
CA GLY A 156 3.80 5.26 -12.16
C GLY A 156 4.39 4.61 -10.90
N ALA A 157 3.56 4.13 -9.98
CA ALA A 157 4.01 3.42 -8.78
C ALA A 157 4.78 2.12 -9.11
N TRP A 158 4.30 1.36 -10.12
CA TRP A 158 5.02 0.19 -10.64
C TRP A 158 6.40 0.57 -11.20
N ALA A 159 6.48 1.61 -12.03
CA ALA A 159 7.73 2.09 -12.60
C ALA A 159 8.67 2.65 -11.52
N LEU A 160 8.16 3.43 -10.56
CA LEU A 160 8.92 3.98 -9.44
C LEU A 160 9.54 2.88 -8.58
N THR A 161 8.80 1.79 -8.30
CA THR A 161 9.31 0.62 -7.58
C THR A 161 10.59 0.08 -8.22
N ARG A 162 10.61 -0.07 -9.54
CA ARG A 162 11.77 -0.56 -10.28
C ARG A 162 12.94 0.41 -10.25
N ALA A 163 12.65 1.70 -10.41
CA ALA A 163 13.68 2.75 -10.42
C ALA A 163 14.36 2.84 -9.04
N LEU A 164 13.58 2.88 -7.95
CA LEU A 164 14.11 2.91 -6.59
C LEU A 164 14.86 1.62 -6.23
N ALA A 165 14.37 0.47 -6.69
CA ALA A 165 15.04 -0.81 -6.46
C ALA A 165 16.45 -0.83 -7.08
N ALA A 166 16.59 -0.36 -8.31
CA ALA A 166 17.88 -0.27 -8.98
C ALA A 166 18.81 0.76 -8.32
N ALA A 167 18.25 1.93 -7.92
CA ALA A 167 19.03 3.01 -7.32
C ALA A 167 19.57 2.65 -5.93
N TRP A 168 18.77 1.96 -5.10
CA TRP A 168 19.06 1.74 -3.67
C TRP A 168 19.57 0.34 -3.32
N ALA A 169 19.76 -0.52 -4.33
CA ALA A 169 20.28 -1.87 -4.12
C ALA A 169 21.66 -1.88 -3.42
N ASN A 170 22.55 -0.94 -3.77
CA ASN A 170 23.86 -0.80 -3.16
C ASN A 170 23.81 -0.31 -1.71
N ASP A 171 22.71 0.37 -1.30
CA ASP A 171 22.47 0.78 0.08
C ASP A 171 21.89 -0.38 0.92
N GLY A 172 21.67 -1.54 0.28
CA GLY A 172 21.13 -2.74 0.89
C GLY A 172 19.62 -2.73 1.05
N ILE A 173 18.92 -1.73 0.49
CA ILE A 173 17.45 -1.62 0.54
C ILE A 173 16.84 -2.47 -0.57
N ARG A 174 15.90 -3.35 -0.21
CA ARG A 174 15.08 -4.07 -1.18
C ARG A 174 13.77 -3.30 -1.42
N VAL A 175 13.53 -2.92 -2.66
CA VAL A 175 12.29 -2.25 -3.05
C VAL A 175 11.49 -3.18 -3.94
N ASN A 176 10.24 -3.46 -3.55
CA ASN A 176 9.31 -4.30 -4.30
C ASN A 176 7.89 -3.72 -4.24
N GLY A 177 7.01 -4.24 -5.05
CA GLY A 177 5.62 -3.82 -5.10
C GLY A 177 4.64 -4.98 -4.96
N ILE A 178 3.40 -4.64 -4.64
CA ILE A 178 2.25 -5.52 -4.73
C ILE A 178 1.23 -4.84 -5.62
N ALA A 179 0.61 -5.59 -6.52
CA ALA A 179 -0.48 -5.12 -7.37
C ALA A 179 -1.78 -5.87 -7.00
N PRO A 180 -2.57 -5.34 -6.06
CA PRO A 180 -3.85 -5.95 -5.71
C PRO A 180 -4.82 -5.93 -6.89
N GLY A 181 -5.63 -7.00 -6.99
CA GLY A 181 -6.84 -7.00 -7.78
C GLY A 181 -8.00 -6.27 -7.08
N LEU A 182 -9.22 -6.78 -7.26
CA LEU A 182 -10.38 -6.24 -6.59
C LEU A 182 -10.47 -6.79 -5.16
N VAL A 183 -10.11 -5.95 -4.18
CA VAL A 183 -10.13 -6.26 -2.75
C VAL A 183 -11.28 -5.53 -2.08
N GLU A 184 -12.00 -6.18 -1.19
CA GLU A 184 -13.10 -5.57 -0.45
C GLU A 184 -12.59 -4.53 0.54
N THR A 185 -12.82 -3.24 0.24
CA THR A 185 -12.40 -2.09 1.01
C THR A 185 -13.39 -0.92 0.84
N LYS A 186 -13.19 0.18 1.55
CA LYS A 186 -13.99 1.40 1.33
C LYS A 186 -13.92 1.94 -0.10
N LEU A 187 -12.75 1.82 -0.75
CA LEU A 187 -12.54 2.27 -2.13
C LEU A 187 -13.35 1.46 -3.14
N THR A 188 -13.60 0.20 -2.88
CA THR A 188 -14.31 -0.70 -3.81
C THR A 188 -15.82 -0.80 -3.56
N LYS A 189 -16.36 -0.07 -2.56
CA LYS A 189 -17.81 -0.07 -2.24
C LYS A 189 -18.70 0.30 -3.43
N VAL A 190 -18.22 1.10 -4.36
CA VAL A 190 -18.93 1.43 -5.60
C VAL A 190 -19.23 0.20 -6.47
N THR A 191 -18.43 -0.84 -6.35
CA THR A 191 -18.61 -2.15 -7.01
C THR A 191 -19.32 -3.12 -6.08
N THR A 192 -18.85 -3.27 -4.83
CA THR A 192 -19.36 -4.29 -3.91
C THR A 192 -20.79 -4.02 -3.43
N ASN A 193 -21.21 -2.77 -3.36
CA ASN A 193 -22.59 -2.38 -3.01
C ASN A 193 -23.58 -2.46 -4.20
N ASN A 194 -23.11 -2.81 -5.39
CA ASN A 194 -23.95 -3.00 -6.57
C ASN A 194 -23.91 -4.46 -7.01
N PRO A 195 -25.00 -5.24 -6.83
CA PRO A 195 -25.02 -6.68 -7.11
C PRO A 195 -24.63 -7.03 -8.56
N GLN A 196 -25.07 -6.24 -9.53
CA GLN A 196 -24.74 -6.47 -10.94
C GLN A 196 -23.23 -6.29 -11.18
N ARG A 197 -22.65 -5.17 -10.74
CA ARG A 197 -21.21 -4.90 -10.87
C ARG A 197 -20.36 -5.92 -10.14
N LEU A 198 -20.81 -6.35 -8.96
CA LEU A 198 -20.14 -7.40 -8.19
C LEU A 198 -20.13 -8.71 -8.95
N ASN A 199 -21.27 -9.13 -9.51
CA ASN A 199 -21.35 -10.35 -10.30
C ASN A 199 -20.45 -10.28 -11.56
N GLU A 200 -20.50 -9.18 -12.31
CA GLU A 200 -19.63 -8.95 -13.47
C GLU A 200 -18.14 -9.01 -13.09
N ALA A 201 -17.77 -8.44 -11.94
CA ALA A 201 -16.40 -8.49 -11.44
C ALA A 201 -15.98 -9.91 -11.06
N LEU A 202 -16.85 -10.67 -10.37
CA LEU A 202 -16.58 -12.05 -9.96
C LEU A 202 -16.40 -12.98 -11.16
N GLN A 203 -17.16 -12.78 -12.25
CA GLN A 203 -17.00 -13.55 -13.48
C GLN A 203 -15.63 -13.34 -14.15
N ARG A 204 -14.98 -12.22 -13.91
CA ARG A 204 -13.65 -11.90 -14.46
C ARG A 204 -12.51 -12.35 -13.56
N ILE A 205 -12.77 -12.78 -12.34
CA ILE A 205 -11.74 -13.25 -11.41
C ILE A 205 -11.70 -14.78 -11.41
N PRO A 206 -10.67 -15.42 -11.98
CA PRO A 206 -10.58 -16.88 -12.02
C PRO A 206 -10.72 -17.57 -10.67
N ALA A 207 -10.25 -16.97 -9.58
CA ALA A 207 -10.43 -17.49 -8.22
C ALA A 207 -11.88 -17.42 -7.71
N GLY A 208 -12.82 -16.80 -8.43
CA GLY A 208 -14.25 -16.76 -8.13
C GLY A 208 -14.63 -15.94 -6.89
N ARG A 209 -13.70 -15.16 -6.31
CA ARG A 209 -13.96 -14.34 -5.13
C ARG A 209 -13.18 -13.02 -5.18
N LEU A 210 -13.64 -12.05 -4.41
CA LEU A 210 -12.86 -10.86 -4.12
C LEU A 210 -11.64 -11.22 -3.25
N GLY A 211 -10.60 -10.42 -3.37
CA GLY A 211 -9.49 -10.44 -2.41
C GLY A 211 -9.89 -9.82 -1.08
N THR A 212 -9.17 -10.19 -0.04
CA THR A 212 -9.26 -9.60 1.30
C THR A 212 -7.97 -8.84 1.61
N PRO A 213 -7.97 -7.91 2.58
CA PRO A 213 -6.72 -7.29 3.06
C PRO A 213 -5.67 -8.33 3.51
N GLN A 214 -6.10 -9.48 4.02
CA GLN A 214 -5.22 -10.58 4.46
C GLN A 214 -4.53 -11.28 3.29
N ASP A 215 -5.18 -11.43 2.13
CA ASP A 215 -4.53 -11.95 0.93
C ASP A 215 -3.34 -11.08 0.51
N ILE A 216 -3.47 -9.76 0.62
CA ILE A 216 -2.40 -8.80 0.31
C ILE A 216 -1.31 -8.80 1.38
N ALA A 217 -1.70 -8.93 2.64
CA ALA A 217 -0.78 -8.95 3.78
C ALA A 217 0.21 -10.11 3.70
N GLY A 218 -0.21 -11.29 3.23
CA GLY A 218 0.67 -12.44 3.03
C GLY A 218 1.84 -12.12 2.08
N ALA A 219 1.56 -11.43 0.98
CA ALA A 219 2.60 -11.00 0.04
C ALA A 219 3.53 -9.94 0.67
N ALA A 220 2.98 -9.01 1.48
CA ALA A 220 3.78 -8.01 2.18
C ALA A 220 4.74 -8.65 3.20
N LEU A 221 4.27 -9.60 4.00
CA LEU A 221 5.12 -10.37 4.92
C LEU A 221 6.23 -11.11 4.18
N PHE A 222 5.91 -11.78 3.08
CA PHE A 222 6.91 -12.46 2.25
C PHE A 222 7.96 -11.49 1.74
N LEU A 223 7.56 -10.38 1.08
CA LEU A 223 8.48 -9.41 0.50
C LEU A 223 9.37 -8.72 1.55
N ALA A 224 8.87 -8.53 2.77
CA ALA A 224 9.65 -7.97 3.87
C ALA A 224 10.61 -8.99 4.51
N SER A 225 10.34 -10.27 4.38
CA SER A 225 11.08 -11.34 5.05
C SER A 225 12.41 -11.69 4.35
N PRO A 226 13.32 -12.42 5.03
CA PRO A 226 14.52 -12.97 4.42
C PRO A 226 14.26 -13.95 3.26
N LEU A 227 13.06 -14.54 3.18
CA LEU A 227 12.67 -15.43 2.07
C LEU A 227 12.64 -14.71 0.72
N ALA A 228 12.48 -13.39 0.73
CA ALA A 228 12.52 -12.55 -0.46
C ALA A 228 13.87 -11.84 -0.65
N ALA A 229 14.97 -12.36 -0.07
CA ALA A 229 16.28 -11.71 -0.12
C ALA A 229 16.80 -11.46 -1.56
N TYR A 230 16.40 -12.29 -2.52
CA TYR A 230 16.78 -12.17 -3.93
C TYR A 230 15.67 -11.58 -4.82
N VAL A 231 14.59 -11.06 -4.21
CA VAL A 231 13.49 -10.38 -4.92
C VAL A 231 13.73 -8.89 -4.82
N VAL A 232 14.05 -8.24 -5.96
CA VAL A 232 14.37 -6.81 -6.05
C VAL A 232 13.72 -6.23 -7.31
N GLY A 233 12.96 -5.15 -7.17
CA GLY A 233 12.34 -4.42 -8.28
C GLY A 233 11.11 -5.10 -8.88
N HIS A 234 10.57 -6.13 -8.24
CA HIS A 234 9.39 -6.84 -8.74
C HIS A 234 8.10 -6.36 -8.07
N THR A 235 7.04 -6.33 -8.87
CA THR A 235 5.67 -6.11 -8.38
C THR A 235 4.86 -7.38 -8.58
N ILE A 236 4.37 -7.96 -7.48
CA ILE A 236 3.63 -9.21 -7.48
C ILE A 236 2.13 -8.93 -7.60
N PRO A 237 1.45 -9.39 -8.66
CA PRO A 237 -0.01 -9.37 -8.70
C PRO A 237 -0.59 -10.30 -7.62
N VAL A 238 -1.52 -9.76 -6.83
CA VAL A 238 -2.30 -10.52 -5.84
C VAL A 238 -3.77 -10.23 -6.13
N ASP A 239 -4.33 -10.94 -7.10
CA ASP A 239 -5.52 -10.50 -7.81
C ASP A 239 -6.52 -11.64 -8.15
N GLY A 240 -6.24 -12.86 -7.69
CA GLY A 240 -7.06 -14.02 -7.99
C GLY A 240 -7.06 -14.42 -9.47
N GLY A 241 -6.06 -13.96 -10.24
CA GLY A 241 -5.92 -14.20 -11.67
C GLY A 241 -6.62 -13.16 -12.56
N LEU A 242 -7.09 -12.05 -12.01
CA LEU A 242 -7.86 -11.01 -12.74
C LEU A 242 -7.12 -10.48 -14.00
N ILE A 243 -5.80 -10.35 -13.98
CA ILE A 243 -5.05 -9.86 -15.14
C ILE A 243 -4.82 -10.93 -16.23
N LEU A 244 -5.23 -12.17 -16.00
CA LEU A 244 -5.12 -13.27 -16.99
C LEU A 244 -6.41 -13.42 -17.82
N ALA A 245 -7.50 -12.75 -17.44
CA ALA A 245 -8.82 -12.87 -18.03
C ALA A 245 -9.17 -11.73 -19.00
#